data_a418890dcf56670685daa6a9428847a8
#
_entry.id   a418890dcf56670685daa6a9428847a8
#
_cell.length_a   1.000
_cell.length_b   1.000
_cell.length_c   1.000
_cell.angle_alpha   90.00
_cell.angle_beta   90.00
_cell.angle_gamma   90.00
#
_symmetry.space_group_name_H-M   'P 1'
#
loop_
_entity.id
_entity.type
_entity.pdbx_description
1 polymer ?
#
loop_
_entity_poly.entity_id
_entity_poly.type
_entity_poly.pdbx_seq_one_letter_code
_entity_poly.pdbx_strand_id
1 'polypeptide(L)'
;MVKSLMDVHVVVTGASSGLGYAMAEALLGEGAKVALASRPSPRLAEAVKKLKDKGYTTVFELPLDVRSEESVEDAVKWVKTEWGQIDVLVNNAGIGMRTVNPNFLTEPQPFFHVSPEGFRNLIDTNVTGYFLTSRGFTPLMVEQGKGKIINISMNYETMKRKGFVPYGPSRAATESLSYIMAEDLKEFGVSVNMLLPGGATVTGMIPDEVRKELEGNFQLLKPEIMAKPIVFLASEQSEGITGERLVATEFDNWLKERNK
;
A
#
# COMPACT_ATOMS: atom_id res chain seq x y z
N MET A 1 -1.40 -3.90 27.91
CA MET A 1 -2.21 -4.49 26.81
C MET A 1 -1.29 -5.40 26.01
N VAL A 2 -1.73 -6.61 25.68
CA VAL A 2 -0.98 -7.50 24.79
C VAL A 2 -1.04 -6.89 23.39
N LYS A 3 0.11 -6.73 22.73
CA LYS A 3 0.19 -6.21 21.36
C LYS A 3 -0.36 -7.26 20.39
N SER A 4 -1.19 -6.85 19.45
CA SER A 4 -1.95 -7.76 18.59
C SER A 4 -1.15 -8.38 17.44
N LEU A 5 0.05 -7.85 17.14
CA LEU A 5 0.88 -8.26 16.00
C LEU A 5 2.31 -8.71 16.43
N MET A 6 2.44 -9.24 17.66
CA MET A 6 3.72 -9.76 18.11
C MET A 6 4.23 -10.84 17.15
N ASP A 7 5.48 -10.70 16.71
CA ASP A 7 6.16 -11.60 15.77
C ASP A 7 5.56 -11.70 14.35
N VAL A 8 4.59 -10.85 14.00
CA VAL A 8 4.10 -10.74 12.62
C VAL A 8 5.11 -10.00 11.76
N HIS A 9 5.55 -10.62 10.65
CA HIS A 9 6.53 -10.08 9.72
C HIS A 9 5.83 -9.40 8.54
N VAL A 10 6.06 -8.11 8.39
CA VAL A 10 5.35 -7.27 7.41
C VAL A 10 6.32 -6.55 6.48
N VAL A 11 6.11 -6.67 5.18
CA VAL A 11 6.78 -5.82 4.17
C VAL A 11 5.78 -4.77 3.69
N VAL A 12 6.12 -3.48 3.81
CA VAL A 12 5.30 -2.36 3.32
C VAL A 12 6.04 -1.65 2.20
N THR A 13 5.54 -1.74 0.96
CA THR A 13 6.15 -1.06 -0.18
C THR A 13 5.77 0.42 -0.23
N GLY A 14 6.68 1.28 -0.69
CA GLY A 14 6.48 2.73 -0.70
C GLY A 14 6.36 3.34 0.70
N ALA A 15 7.01 2.73 1.70
CA ALA A 15 6.87 3.10 3.11
C ALA A 15 7.77 4.27 3.57
N SER A 16 8.55 4.88 2.69
CA SER A 16 9.41 6.03 3.05
C SER A 16 8.61 7.31 3.37
N SER A 17 7.29 7.34 3.16
CA SER A 17 6.42 8.49 3.44
C SER A 17 4.93 8.19 3.30
N GLY A 18 4.08 9.17 3.64
CA GLY A 18 2.63 9.17 3.36
C GLY A 18 1.91 7.99 3.99
N LEU A 19 0.98 7.38 3.23
CA LEU A 19 0.17 6.24 3.71
C LEU A 19 1.03 5.06 4.15
N GLY A 20 2.06 4.71 3.35
CA GLY A 20 2.94 3.57 3.66
C GLY A 20 3.69 3.75 4.98
N TYR A 21 4.20 4.96 5.23
CA TYR A 21 4.86 5.27 6.51
C TYR A 21 3.88 5.19 7.69
N ALA A 22 2.69 5.78 7.56
CA ALA A 22 1.68 5.76 8.62
C ALA A 22 1.20 4.33 8.93
N MET A 23 1.00 3.51 7.88
CA MET A 23 0.66 2.09 8.06
C MET A 23 1.80 1.32 8.75
N ALA A 24 3.05 1.53 8.33
CA ALA A 24 4.21 0.90 8.95
C ALA A 24 4.33 1.27 10.44
N GLU A 25 4.13 2.56 10.79
CA GLU A 25 4.14 3.02 12.17
C GLU A 25 3.04 2.38 13.01
N ALA A 26 1.82 2.27 12.47
CA ALA A 26 0.71 1.62 13.17
C ALA A 26 0.98 0.13 13.45
N LEU A 27 1.53 -0.59 12.45
CA LEU A 27 1.90 -2.00 12.58
C LEU A 27 3.01 -2.21 13.63
N LEU A 28 4.03 -1.34 13.62
CA LEU A 28 5.09 -1.33 14.65
C LEU A 28 4.53 -1.06 16.05
N GLY A 29 3.54 -0.16 16.16
CA GLY A 29 2.85 0.15 17.42
C GLY A 29 2.21 -1.08 18.05
N GLU A 30 1.73 -2.01 17.23
CA GLU A 30 1.13 -3.29 17.64
C GLU A 30 2.14 -4.45 17.78
N GLY A 31 3.43 -4.17 17.60
CA GLY A 31 4.50 -5.14 17.87
C GLY A 31 5.00 -5.91 16.66
N ALA A 32 4.53 -5.60 15.45
CA ALA A 32 5.02 -6.24 14.24
C ALA A 32 6.51 -5.96 13.98
N LYS A 33 7.15 -6.87 13.24
CA LYS A 33 8.44 -6.61 12.58
C LYS A 33 8.16 -6.07 11.19
N VAL A 34 8.59 -4.85 10.91
CA VAL A 34 8.19 -4.15 9.67
C VAL A 34 9.42 -3.76 8.86
N ALA A 35 9.48 -4.24 7.61
CA ALA A 35 10.43 -3.75 6.62
C ALA A 35 9.78 -2.60 5.82
N LEU A 36 10.37 -1.42 5.94
CA LEU A 36 10.04 -0.29 5.08
C LEU A 36 10.72 -0.51 3.73
N ALA A 37 9.93 -0.92 2.74
CA ALA A 37 10.43 -1.16 1.40
C ALA A 37 10.20 0.06 0.50
N SER A 38 11.27 0.57 -0.09
CA SER A 38 11.25 1.69 -1.05
C SER A 38 12.54 1.71 -1.84
N ARG A 39 12.55 2.44 -2.95
CA ARG A 39 13.78 2.66 -3.71
C ARG A 39 14.91 3.18 -2.81
N PRO A 40 16.15 2.71 -3.02
CA PRO A 40 17.30 3.20 -2.27
C PRO A 40 17.36 4.72 -2.32
N SER A 41 17.33 5.37 -1.18
CA SER A 41 17.38 6.83 -1.08
C SER A 41 17.62 7.29 0.35
N PRO A 42 18.20 8.51 0.56
CA PRO A 42 18.29 9.10 1.90
C PRO A 42 16.95 9.19 2.63
N ARG A 43 15.84 9.32 1.88
CA ARG A 43 14.48 9.39 2.43
C ARG A 43 14.05 8.07 3.10
N LEU A 44 14.46 6.92 2.56
CA LEU A 44 14.17 5.62 3.17
C LEU A 44 14.92 5.48 4.49
N ALA A 45 16.23 5.72 4.48
CA ALA A 45 17.06 5.67 5.68
C ALA A 45 16.55 6.64 6.78
N GLU A 46 16.16 7.86 6.38
CA GLU A 46 15.57 8.84 7.30
C GLU A 46 14.23 8.37 7.90
N ALA A 47 13.37 7.74 7.09
CA ALA A 47 12.09 7.19 7.56
C ALA A 47 12.32 6.10 8.62
N VAL A 48 13.24 5.18 8.37
CA VAL A 48 13.63 4.14 9.33
C VAL A 48 14.21 4.76 10.59
N LYS A 49 15.13 5.73 10.44
CA LYS A 49 15.71 6.44 11.58
C LYS A 49 14.64 7.12 12.44
N LYS A 50 13.68 7.83 11.84
CA LYS A 50 12.57 8.48 12.57
C LYS A 50 11.76 7.49 13.40
N LEU A 51 11.49 6.30 12.88
CA LEU A 51 10.79 5.27 13.64
C LEU A 51 11.65 4.69 14.78
N LYS A 52 12.95 4.50 14.55
CA LYS A 52 13.88 4.10 15.61
C LYS A 52 13.98 5.15 16.71
N ASP A 53 14.05 6.43 16.37
CA ASP A 53 14.06 7.55 17.31
C ASP A 53 12.76 7.63 18.15
N LYS A 54 11.64 7.11 17.63
CA LYS A 54 10.38 6.93 18.37
C LYS A 54 10.35 5.68 19.28
N GLY A 55 11.44 4.89 19.29
CA GLY A 55 11.57 3.71 20.13
C GLY A 55 11.17 2.38 19.47
N TYR A 56 10.84 2.36 18.18
CA TYR A 56 10.57 1.11 17.48
C TYR A 56 11.88 0.39 17.11
N THR A 57 12.12 -0.78 17.70
CA THR A 57 13.34 -1.58 17.48
C THR A 57 13.18 -2.63 16.38
N THR A 58 11.94 -2.96 16.01
CA THR A 58 11.60 -4.00 15.02
C THR A 58 11.34 -3.43 13.62
N VAL A 59 11.95 -2.30 13.29
CA VAL A 59 11.87 -1.64 11.99
C VAL A 59 13.15 -1.86 11.19
N PHE A 60 12.98 -2.25 9.92
CA PHE A 60 14.07 -2.61 9.00
C PHE A 60 14.00 -1.78 7.72
N GLU A 61 15.15 -1.48 7.16
CA GLU A 61 15.28 -0.88 5.84
C GLU A 61 15.34 -1.96 4.78
N LEU A 62 14.49 -1.88 3.74
CA LEU A 62 14.48 -2.82 2.62
C LEU A 62 14.54 -2.05 1.30
N PRO A 63 15.70 -1.91 0.68
CA PRO A 63 15.83 -1.34 -0.65
C PRO A 63 15.02 -2.14 -1.67
N LEU A 64 14.06 -1.50 -2.36
CA LEU A 64 13.18 -2.16 -3.32
C LEU A 64 12.65 -1.18 -4.37
N ASP A 65 12.98 -1.38 -5.64
CA ASP A 65 12.23 -0.81 -6.76
C ASP A 65 11.22 -1.85 -7.26
N VAL A 66 9.95 -1.60 -7.01
CA VAL A 66 8.85 -2.52 -7.38
C VAL A 66 8.74 -2.78 -8.89
N ARG A 67 9.39 -1.97 -9.74
CA ARG A 67 9.40 -2.12 -11.21
C ARG A 67 10.50 -3.07 -11.70
N SER A 68 11.44 -3.45 -10.85
CA SER A 68 12.59 -4.30 -11.19
C SER A 68 12.39 -5.69 -10.63
N GLU A 69 12.36 -6.70 -11.48
CA GLU A 69 12.30 -8.12 -11.09
C GLU A 69 13.49 -8.48 -10.20
N GLU A 70 14.72 -8.09 -10.59
CA GLU A 70 15.93 -8.31 -9.81
C GLU A 70 15.83 -7.70 -8.40
N SER A 71 15.35 -6.46 -8.30
CA SER A 71 15.17 -5.79 -7.01
C SER A 71 14.12 -6.48 -6.12
N VAL A 72 13.07 -7.03 -6.72
CA VAL A 72 12.07 -7.83 -6.00
C VAL A 72 12.68 -9.16 -5.54
N GLU A 73 13.44 -9.85 -6.38
CA GLU A 73 14.13 -11.10 -6.04
C GLU A 73 15.11 -10.89 -4.88
N ASP A 74 15.89 -9.81 -4.90
CA ASP A 74 16.80 -9.46 -3.80
C ASP A 74 16.05 -9.18 -2.49
N ALA A 75 14.92 -8.49 -2.55
CA ALA A 75 14.07 -8.23 -1.38
C ALA A 75 13.46 -9.53 -0.81
N VAL A 76 13.01 -10.42 -1.67
CA VAL A 76 12.50 -11.76 -1.27
C VAL A 76 13.61 -12.57 -0.62
N LYS A 77 14.81 -12.59 -1.21
CA LYS A 77 15.97 -13.26 -0.66
C LYS A 77 16.34 -12.72 0.71
N TRP A 78 16.33 -11.40 0.88
CA TRP A 78 16.57 -10.76 2.17
C TRP A 78 15.56 -11.23 3.22
N VAL A 79 14.24 -11.20 2.91
CA VAL A 79 13.18 -11.67 3.83
C VAL A 79 13.37 -13.15 4.18
N LYS A 80 13.70 -14.00 3.21
CA LYS A 80 13.95 -15.42 3.43
C LYS A 80 15.16 -15.65 4.33
N THR A 81 16.21 -14.86 4.19
CA THR A 81 17.45 -14.99 4.98
C THR A 81 17.29 -14.46 6.39
N GLU A 82 16.71 -13.27 6.54
CA GLU A 82 16.62 -12.57 7.84
C GLU A 82 15.46 -13.04 8.70
N TRP A 83 14.33 -13.40 8.08
CA TRP A 83 13.10 -13.74 8.79
C TRP A 83 12.65 -15.19 8.60
N GLY A 84 13.03 -15.83 7.49
CA GLY A 84 12.58 -17.17 7.13
C GLY A 84 11.11 -17.23 6.68
N GLN A 85 10.34 -16.16 6.92
CA GLN A 85 8.90 -16.08 6.67
C GLN A 85 8.44 -14.66 6.35
N ILE A 86 7.23 -14.55 5.79
CA ILE A 86 6.49 -13.29 5.65
C ILE A 86 5.02 -13.55 5.95
N ASP A 87 4.42 -12.79 6.86
CA ASP A 87 3.02 -12.92 7.20
C ASP A 87 2.14 -11.95 6.40
N VAL A 88 2.64 -10.74 6.13
CA VAL A 88 1.87 -9.68 5.44
C VAL A 88 2.71 -8.93 4.42
N LEU A 89 2.19 -8.84 3.20
CA LEU A 89 2.68 -7.92 2.16
C LEU A 89 1.69 -6.78 1.97
N VAL A 90 2.14 -5.54 2.13
CA VAL A 90 1.35 -4.34 1.82
C VAL A 90 1.89 -3.70 0.55
N ASN A 91 1.16 -3.86 -0.55
CA ASN A 91 1.43 -3.19 -1.81
C ASN A 91 0.85 -1.77 -1.75
N ASN A 92 1.70 -0.82 -1.42
CA ASN A 92 1.35 0.60 -1.34
C ASN A 92 2.20 1.47 -2.27
N ALA A 93 3.35 1.00 -2.73
CA ALA A 93 4.19 1.76 -3.65
C ALA A 93 3.39 2.21 -4.87
N GLY A 94 3.42 3.50 -5.16
CA GLY A 94 2.70 4.05 -6.29
C GLY A 94 3.08 5.51 -6.55
N ILE A 95 2.87 5.92 -7.79
CA ILE A 95 3.00 7.32 -8.22
C ILE A 95 1.63 7.83 -8.68
N GLY A 96 1.40 9.11 -8.51
CA GLY A 96 0.13 9.76 -8.84
C GLY A 96 0.21 10.62 -10.10
N MET A 97 -0.90 11.28 -10.42
CA MET A 97 -1.03 12.15 -11.61
C MET A 97 0.01 13.27 -11.69
N ARG A 98 0.57 13.71 -10.56
CA ARG A 98 1.64 14.73 -10.53
C ARG A 98 2.86 14.37 -11.40
N THR A 99 3.13 13.08 -11.57
CA THR A 99 4.24 12.61 -12.41
C THR A 99 3.92 12.63 -13.91
N VAL A 100 2.64 12.77 -14.26
CA VAL A 100 2.15 12.82 -15.64
C VAL A 100 1.77 14.25 -16.03
N ASN A 101 1.06 14.95 -15.16
CA ASN A 101 0.67 16.34 -15.27
C ASN A 101 0.84 17.00 -13.90
N PRO A 102 1.86 17.86 -13.67
CA PRO A 102 2.03 18.55 -12.40
C PRO A 102 0.81 19.36 -11.95
N ASN A 103 0.06 19.93 -12.90
CA ASN A 103 -1.11 20.76 -12.68
C ASN A 103 -2.44 19.99 -12.80
N PHE A 104 -2.45 18.67 -12.60
CA PHE A 104 -3.60 17.80 -12.86
C PHE A 104 -4.88 18.19 -12.11
N LEU A 105 -4.78 18.90 -11.00
CA LEU A 105 -5.94 19.33 -10.20
C LEU A 105 -6.57 20.63 -10.74
N THR A 106 -5.75 21.55 -11.25
CA THR A 106 -6.17 22.87 -11.75
C THR A 106 -6.36 22.87 -13.27
N GLU A 107 -5.56 22.09 -13.99
CA GLU A 107 -5.54 21.98 -15.45
C GLU A 107 -5.61 20.50 -15.88
N PRO A 108 -6.76 19.82 -15.68
CA PRO A 108 -6.90 18.42 -16.02
C PRO A 108 -6.83 18.22 -17.54
N GLN A 109 -5.83 17.45 -18.00
CA GLN A 109 -5.63 17.18 -19.43
C GLN A 109 -6.53 16.03 -19.92
N PRO A 110 -7.04 16.10 -21.16
CA PRO A 110 -7.69 14.97 -21.81
C PRO A 110 -6.71 13.80 -22.00
N PHE A 111 -7.23 12.57 -22.01
CA PHE A 111 -6.39 11.37 -22.07
C PHE A 111 -5.44 11.32 -23.27
N PHE A 112 -5.84 11.89 -24.42
CA PHE A 112 -5.05 11.90 -25.66
C PHE A 112 -3.87 12.90 -25.64
N HIS A 113 -3.74 13.71 -24.58
CA HIS A 113 -2.56 14.55 -24.33
C HIS A 113 -1.57 13.90 -23.36
N VAL A 114 -1.93 12.76 -22.76
CA VAL A 114 -1.03 12.02 -21.87
C VAL A 114 0.11 11.42 -22.69
N SER A 115 1.35 11.69 -22.28
CA SER A 115 2.52 11.13 -22.98
C SER A 115 2.58 9.60 -22.81
N PRO A 116 2.96 8.85 -23.86
CA PRO A 116 3.16 7.40 -23.74
C PRO A 116 4.15 7.00 -22.65
N GLU A 117 5.19 7.82 -22.44
CA GLU A 117 6.18 7.60 -21.37
C GLU A 117 5.56 7.74 -19.98
N GLY A 118 4.84 8.85 -19.74
CA GLY A 118 4.14 9.07 -18.47
C GLY A 118 3.09 7.99 -18.17
N PHE A 119 2.40 7.51 -19.23
CA PHE A 119 1.48 6.39 -19.13
C PHE A 119 2.21 5.12 -18.67
N ARG A 120 3.28 4.70 -19.39
CA ARG A 120 4.05 3.49 -19.08
C ARG A 120 4.64 3.54 -17.68
N ASN A 121 5.32 4.62 -17.31
CA ASN A 121 5.95 4.78 -16.00
C ASN A 121 4.96 4.61 -14.84
N LEU A 122 3.73 5.13 -15.00
CA LEU A 122 2.70 5.00 -13.98
C LEU A 122 2.14 3.56 -13.92
N ILE A 123 1.88 2.93 -15.06
CA ILE A 123 1.45 1.53 -15.13
C ILE A 123 2.52 0.61 -14.56
N ASP A 124 3.79 0.81 -14.92
CA ASP A 124 4.90 0.01 -14.42
C ASP A 124 5.03 0.08 -12.91
N THR A 125 4.82 1.26 -12.32
CA THR A 125 4.90 1.40 -10.87
C THR A 125 3.64 0.85 -10.17
N ASN A 126 2.46 1.24 -10.64
CA ASN A 126 1.20 1.01 -9.91
C ASN A 126 0.57 -0.36 -10.19
N VAL A 127 0.80 -0.95 -11.37
CA VAL A 127 0.22 -2.24 -11.79
C VAL A 127 1.28 -3.31 -11.82
N THR A 128 2.31 -3.15 -12.68
CA THR A 128 3.40 -4.13 -12.81
C THR A 128 4.10 -4.31 -11.46
N GLY A 129 4.35 -3.23 -10.71
CA GLY A 129 4.97 -3.29 -9.39
C GLY A 129 4.16 -4.12 -8.38
N TYR A 130 2.83 -3.99 -8.35
CA TYR A 130 1.98 -4.82 -7.47
C TYR A 130 2.01 -6.29 -7.89
N PHE A 131 2.00 -6.56 -9.19
CA PHE A 131 2.14 -7.91 -9.71
C PHE A 131 3.50 -8.52 -9.34
N LEU A 132 4.61 -7.83 -9.60
CA LEU A 132 5.95 -8.34 -9.36
C LEU A 132 6.18 -8.62 -7.87
N THR A 133 5.81 -7.70 -6.99
CA THR A 133 5.96 -7.90 -5.54
C THR A 133 5.08 -9.04 -5.03
N SER A 134 3.81 -9.10 -5.44
CA SER A 134 2.93 -10.22 -5.08
C SER A 134 3.49 -11.54 -5.59
N ARG A 135 3.86 -11.63 -6.88
CA ARG A 135 4.45 -12.82 -7.49
C ARG A 135 5.72 -13.27 -6.75
N GLY A 136 6.56 -12.33 -6.34
CA GLY A 136 7.82 -12.64 -5.66
C GLY A 136 7.63 -13.18 -4.24
N PHE A 137 6.76 -12.56 -3.43
CA PHE A 137 6.56 -12.94 -2.03
C PHE A 137 5.55 -14.07 -1.82
N THR A 138 4.61 -14.27 -2.73
CA THR A 138 3.56 -15.31 -2.59
C THR A 138 4.12 -16.71 -2.40
N PRO A 139 5.18 -17.18 -3.08
CA PRO A 139 5.73 -18.52 -2.87
C PRO A 139 6.10 -18.81 -1.40
N LEU A 140 6.62 -17.81 -0.67
CA LEU A 140 6.93 -17.96 0.76
C LEU A 140 5.64 -18.16 1.58
N MET A 141 4.58 -17.42 1.27
CA MET A 141 3.29 -17.54 1.95
C MET A 141 2.61 -18.90 1.65
N VAL A 142 2.69 -19.36 0.41
CA VAL A 142 2.17 -20.67 -0.01
C VAL A 142 2.90 -21.80 0.70
N GLU A 143 4.24 -21.73 0.79
CA GLU A 143 5.06 -22.71 1.53
C GLU A 143 4.70 -22.74 3.02
N GLN A 144 4.33 -21.61 3.59
CA GLN A 144 3.86 -21.48 4.99
C GLN A 144 2.42 -21.97 5.19
N GLY A 145 1.62 -22.11 4.12
CA GLY A 145 0.17 -22.38 4.19
C GLY A 145 -0.64 -21.23 4.77
N LYS A 146 -0.08 -20.03 4.86
CA LYS A 146 -0.74 -18.80 5.36
C LYS A 146 -0.05 -17.54 4.85
N GLY A 147 -0.79 -16.47 4.71
CA GLY A 147 -0.27 -15.15 4.33
C GLY A 147 -1.38 -14.16 4.06
N LYS A 148 -1.01 -12.88 3.99
CA LYS A 148 -1.97 -11.80 3.72
C LYS A 148 -1.34 -10.80 2.76
N ILE A 149 -2.04 -10.51 1.67
CA ILE A 149 -1.68 -9.46 0.71
C ILE A 149 -2.71 -8.35 0.82
N ILE A 150 -2.24 -7.12 1.06
CA ILE A 150 -3.09 -5.94 1.19
C ILE A 150 -2.69 -4.95 0.11
N ASN A 151 -3.57 -4.73 -0.86
CA ASN A 151 -3.35 -3.83 -1.99
C ASN A 151 -4.02 -2.48 -1.74
N ILE A 152 -3.25 -1.39 -1.79
CA ILE A 152 -3.78 -0.05 -1.58
C ILE A 152 -4.46 0.46 -2.85
N SER A 153 -5.72 0.87 -2.73
CA SER A 153 -6.56 1.35 -3.82
C SER A 153 -7.05 2.80 -3.60
N MET A 154 -8.09 3.19 -4.31
CA MET A 154 -8.73 4.51 -4.26
C MET A 154 -10.23 4.43 -4.52
N ASN A 155 -10.95 5.53 -4.29
CA ASN A 155 -12.40 5.61 -4.54
C ASN A 155 -12.75 5.46 -6.02
N TYR A 156 -13.84 4.77 -6.33
CA TYR A 156 -14.35 4.58 -7.69
C TYR A 156 -14.60 5.90 -8.42
N GLU A 157 -15.11 6.92 -7.72
CA GLU A 157 -15.34 8.24 -8.33
C GLU A 157 -14.03 8.89 -8.80
N THR A 158 -12.95 8.71 -8.03
CA THR A 158 -11.63 9.21 -8.42
C THR A 158 -11.05 8.41 -9.59
N MET A 159 -11.31 7.09 -9.66
CA MET A 159 -10.87 6.26 -10.80
C MET A 159 -11.42 6.75 -12.14
N LYS A 160 -12.66 7.29 -12.14
CA LYS A 160 -13.39 7.76 -13.34
C LYS A 160 -13.25 9.26 -13.57
N ARG A 161 -12.47 9.96 -12.78
CA ARG A 161 -12.35 11.41 -12.82
C ARG A 161 -11.66 11.88 -14.10
N LYS A 162 -12.21 12.96 -14.71
CA LYS A 162 -11.57 13.65 -15.84
C LYS A 162 -10.12 14.01 -15.53
N GLY A 163 -9.22 13.74 -16.48
CA GLY A 163 -7.78 14.04 -16.35
C GLY A 163 -7.00 13.04 -15.49
N PHE A 164 -7.57 11.90 -15.10
CA PHE A 164 -6.92 10.89 -14.25
C PHE A 164 -6.41 9.66 -15.03
N VAL A 165 -6.19 9.78 -16.33
CA VAL A 165 -5.45 8.77 -17.09
C VAL A 165 -3.95 9.07 -16.98
N PRO A 166 -3.11 8.06 -16.59
CA PRO A 166 -3.41 6.64 -16.40
C PRO A 166 -3.72 6.22 -14.96
N TYR A 167 -3.75 7.14 -13.99
CA TYR A 167 -3.87 6.80 -12.55
C TYR A 167 -5.16 6.04 -12.21
N GLY A 168 -6.33 6.52 -12.70
CA GLY A 168 -7.60 5.82 -12.51
C GLY A 168 -7.58 4.39 -13.08
N PRO A 169 -7.26 4.21 -14.38
CA PRO A 169 -7.08 2.90 -14.97
C PRO A 169 -6.11 1.99 -14.24
N SER A 170 -4.98 2.52 -13.71
CA SER A 170 -4.01 1.71 -12.96
C SER A 170 -4.62 1.13 -11.67
N ARG A 171 -5.45 1.90 -10.97
CA ARG A 171 -6.10 1.43 -9.74
C ARG A 171 -7.22 0.44 -10.02
N ALA A 172 -7.99 0.63 -11.09
CA ALA A 172 -8.98 -0.34 -11.55
C ALA A 172 -8.31 -1.68 -11.93
N ALA A 173 -7.17 -1.62 -12.63
CA ALA A 173 -6.39 -2.80 -12.98
C ALA A 173 -5.88 -3.54 -11.72
N THR A 174 -5.38 -2.82 -10.70
CA THR A 174 -4.93 -3.45 -9.45
C THR A 174 -6.08 -4.03 -8.64
N GLU A 175 -7.27 -3.45 -8.64
CA GLU A 175 -8.44 -4.07 -8.01
C GLU A 175 -8.85 -5.36 -8.71
N SER A 176 -8.92 -5.36 -10.06
CA SER A 176 -9.18 -6.58 -10.82
C SER A 176 -8.14 -7.67 -10.53
N LEU A 177 -6.85 -7.32 -10.53
CA LEU A 177 -5.77 -8.24 -10.16
C LEU A 177 -5.95 -8.78 -8.73
N SER A 178 -6.36 -7.94 -7.79
CA SER A 178 -6.58 -8.33 -6.39
C SER A 178 -7.68 -9.37 -6.24
N TYR A 179 -8.80 -9.23 -6.96
CA TYR A 179 -9.89 -10.21 -6.96
C TYR A 179 -9.43 -11.56 -7.52
N ILE A 180 -8.69 -11.55 -8.63
CA ILE A 180 -8.15 -12.78 -9.23
C ILE A 180 -7.18 -13.46 -8.26
N MET A 181 -6.23 -12.71 -7.68
CA MET A 181 -5.30 -13.25 -6.69
C MET A 181 -6.02 -13.81 -5.46
N ALA A 182 -7.13 -13.20 -5.02
CA ALA A 182 -7.90 -13.69 -3.89
C ALA A 182 -8.50 -15.09 -4.15
N GLU A 183 -8.99 -15.33 -5.36
CA GLU A 183 -9.51 -16.64 -5.77
C GLU A 183 -8.38 -17.65 -6.00
N ASP A 184 -7.30 -17.26 -6.70
CA ASP A 184 -6.16 -18.12 -6.98
C ASP A 184 -5.46 -18.64 -5.70
N LEU A 185 -5.45 -17.81 -4.62
CA LEU A 185 -4.70 -18.11 -3.41
C LEU A 185 -5.53 -18.70 -2.26
N LYS A 186 -6.84 -18.82 -2.45
CA LYS A 186 -7.78 -19.28 -1.42
C LYS A 186 -7.44 -20.67 -0.88
N GLU A 187 -7.13 -21.61 -1.75
CA GLU A 187 -6.78 -22.98 -1.36
C GLU A 187 -5.39 -23.09 -0.70
N PHE A 188 -4.54 -22.05 -0.81
CA PHE A 188 -3.22 -22.01 -0.19
C PHE A 188 -3.20 -21.29 1.17
N GLY A 189 -4.37 -20.90 1.69
CA GLY A 189 -4.46 -20.20 2.97
C GLY A 189 -3.95 -18.75 2.93
N VAL A 190 -3.83 -18.14 1.75
CA VAL A 190 -3.38 -16.77 1.58
C VAL A 190 -4.55 -15.88 1.20
N SER A 191 -4.78 -14.84 2.00
CA SER A 191 -5.85 -13.86 1.74
C SER A 191 -5.33 -12.65 0.97
N VAL A 192 -6.18 -12.08 0.11
CA VAL A 192 -5.88 -10.85 -0.63
C VAL A 192 -7.03 -9.87 -0.48
N ASN A 193 -6.75 -8.69 0.08
CA ASN A 193 -7.75 -7.66 0.30
C ASN A 193 -7.28 -6.29 -0.21
N MET A 194 -8.22 -5.41 -0.47
CA MET A 194 -7.96 -4.04 -0.88
C MET A 194 -8.28 -3.09 0.25
N LEU A 195 -7.42 -2.10 0.47
CA LEU A 195 -7.63 -1.04 1.45
C LEU A 195 -7.46 0.32 0.79
N LEU A 196 -8.36 1.25 1.08
CA LEU A 196 -8.29 2.61 0.56
C LEU A 196 -8.66 3.63 1.64
N PRO A 197 -8.11 4.86 1.59
CA PRO A 197 -8.37 5.86 2.63
C PRO A 197 -9.83 6.32 2.71
N GLY A 198 -10.55 6.36 1.59
CA GLY A 198 -11.94 6.84 1.52
C GLY A 198 -12.07 8.31 1.11
N GLY A 199 -10.97 9.02 0.94
CA GLY A 199 -10.94 10.42 0.52
C GLY A 199 -9.54 10.90 0.12
N ALA A 200 -9.44 12.17 -0.28
CA ALA A 200 -8.17 12.80 -0.54
C ALA A 200 -7.35 12.87 0.76
N THR A 201 -6.12 12.38 0.72
CA THR A 201 -5.28 12.24 1.89
C THR A 201 -4.01 13.08 1.75
N VAL A 202 -3.59 13.74 2.83
CA VAL A 202 -2.37 14.54 2.90
C VAL A 202 -1.15 13.65 2.67
N THR A 203 -0.68 13.63 1.43
CA THR A 203 0.51 12.86 1.01
C THR A 203 1.30 13.70 -0.01
N GLY A 204 2.52 13.27 -0.32
CA GLY A 204 3.32 13.91 -1.36
C GLY A 204 2.74 13.84 -2.80
N MET A 205 1.61 13.15 -2.98
CA MET A 205 0.87 13.15 -4.25
C MET A 205 0.07 14.44 -4.48
N ILE A 206 -0.28 15.16 -3.41
CA ILE A 206 -0.94 16.47 -3.48
C ILE A 206 0.13 17.57 -3.39
N PRO A 207 0.26 18.46 -4.38
CA PRO A 207 1.18 19.59 -4.32
C PRO A 207 0.91 20.48 -3.10
N ASP A 208 1.96 20.99 -2.46
CA ASP A 208 1.83 21.80 -1.24
C ASP A 208 1.10 23.13 -1.51
N GLU A 209 1.25 23.69 -2.72
CA GLU A 209 0.58 24.92 -3.16
C GLU A 209 -0.94 24.73 -3.20
N VAL A 210 -1.39 23.57 -3.67
CA VAL A 210 -2.82 23.22 -3.82
C VAL A 210 -3.40 22.73 -2.49
N ARG A 211 -2.57 22.23 -1.57
CA ARG A 211 -3.02 21.70 -0.28
C ARG A 211 -3.79 22.74 0.53
N LYS A 212 -3.26 23.97 0.64
CA LYS A 212 -3.91 25.07 1.38
C LYS A 212 -5.26 25.47 0.80
N GLU A 213 -5.36 25.46 -0.53
CA GLU A 213 -6.62 25.74 -1.24
C GLU A 213 -7.64 24.63 -1.07
N LEU A 214 -7.19 23.36 -1.10
CA LEU A 214 -8.03 22.20 -0.86
C LEU A 214 -8.50 22.12 0.61
N GLU A 215 -7.67 22.47 1.59
CA GLU A 215 -8.02 22.52 3.00
C GLU A 215 -9.17 23.50 3.30
N GLY A 216 -9.31 24.57 2.49
CA GLY A 216 -10.44 25.50 2.56
C GLY A 216 -11.77 24.95 1.97
N ASN A 217 -11.69 23.99 1.06
CA ASN A 217 -12.84 23.50 0.30
C ASN A 217 -13.16 22.00 0.54
N PHE A 218 -12.20 21.22 1.04
CA PHE A 218 -12.32 19.79 1.28
C PHE A 218 -11.60 19.40 2.57
N GLN A 219 -12.22 18.53 3.35
CA GLN A 219 -11.55 17.93 4.50
C GLN A 219 -10.55 16.86 4.00
N LEU A 220 -9.27 17.23 3.98
CA LEU A 220 -8.21 16.27 3.68
C LEU A 220 -8.04 15.30 4.85
N LEU A 221 -8.00 14.02 4.52
CA LEU A 221 -7.74 12.97 5.51
C LEU A 221 -6.26 12.97 5.91
N LYS A 222 -5.98 12.63 7.16
CA LYS A 222 -4.61 12.33 7.59
C LYS A 222 -4.23 10.89 7.22
N PRO A 223 -2.95 10.61 6.92
CA PRO A 223 -2.49 9.24 6.59
C PRO A 223 -2.82 8.20 7.66
N GLU A 224 -2.92 8.62 8.92
CA GLU A 224 -3.25 7.79 10.09
C GLU A 224 -4.65 7.18 10.04
N ILE A 225 -5.52 7.63 9.11
CA ILE A 225 -6.82 7.00 8.85
C ILE A 225 -6.66 5.51 8.50
N MET A 226 -5.52 5.13 7.92
CA MET A 226 -5.21 3.77 7.55
C MET A 226 -4.80 2.88 8.75
N ALA A 227 -4.51 3.45 9.92
CA ALA A 227 -3.91 2.74 11.05
C ALA A 227 -4.79 1.59 11.57
N LYS A 228 -6.05 1.87 11.85
CA LYS A 228 -6.99 0.86 12.37
C LYS A 228 -7.24 -0.30 11.39
N PRO A 229 -7.64 -0.03 10.12
CA PRO A 229 -7.91 -1.10 9.18
C PRO A 229 -6.66 -1.90 8.77
N ILE A 230 -5.47 -1.29 8.69
CA ILE A 230 -4.25 -2.04 8.36
C ILE A 230 -3.87 -3.00 9.49
N VAL A 231 -3.97 -2.59 10.73
CA VAL A 231 -3.73 -3.45 11.91
C VAL A 231 -4.73 -4.61 11.92
N PHE A 232 -6.01 -4.34 11.70
CA PHE A 232 -7.04 -5.37 11.61
C PHE A 232 -6.72 -6.38 10.49
N LEU A 233 -6.42 -5.91 9.28
CA LEU A 233 -6.12 -6.77 8.13
C LEU A 233 -4.83 -7.59 8.35
N ALA A 234 -3.86 -7.07 9.08
CA ALA A 234 -2.64 -7.79 9.42
C ALA A 234 -2.81 -8.80 10.56
N SER A 235 -3.85 -8.67 11.39
CA SER A 235 -4.08 -9.52 12.57
C SER A 235 -4.89 -10.78 12.26
N GLU A 236 -4.95 -11.69 13.23
CA GLU A 236 -5.81 -12.89 13.20
C GLU A 236 -7.30 -12.55 13.10
N GLN A 237 -7.73 -11.34 13.51
CA GLN A 237 -9.13 -10.92 13.42
C GLN A 237 -9.67 -10.88 11.98
N SER A 238 -8.78 -10.83 10.99
CA SER A 238 -9.14 -10.85 9.57
C SER A 238 -9.05 -12.24 8.93
N GLU A 239 -8.92 -13.31 9.71
CA GLU A 239 -8.92 -14.66 9.16
C GLU A 239 -10.22 -14.95 8.40
N GLY A 240 -10.08 -15.64 7.26
CA GLY A 240 -11.20 -15.94 6.37
C GLY A 240 -11.71 -14.74 5.56
N ILE A 241 -11.14 -13.54 5.74
CA ILE A 241 -11.48 -12.36 4.94
C ILE A 241 -10.55 -12.30 3.73
N THR A 242 -11.11 -12.52 2.54
CA THR A 242 -10.41 -12.41 1.26
C THR A 242 -11.33 -11.86 0.17
N GLY A 243 -10.78 -11.12 -0.79
CA GLY A 243 -11.54 -10.46 -1.85
C GLY A 243 -12.32 -9.23 -1.39
N GLU A 244 -12.10 -8.74 -0.18
CA GLU A 244 -12.81 -7.59 0.37
C GLU A 244 -12.14 -6.25 -0.02
N ARG A 245 -12.99 -5.24 -0.16
CA ARG A 245 -12.60 -3.87 -0.45
C ARG A 245 -12.99 -2.96 0.72
N LEU A 246 -12.02 -2.66 1.59
CA LEU A 246 -12.23 -1.90 2.81
C LEU A 246 -11.94 -0.40 2.59
N VAL A 247 -12.89 0.43 3.01
CA VAL A 247 -12.76 1.89 3.01
C VAL A 247 -12.44 2.36 4.43
N ALA A 248 -11.28 2.98 4.64
CA ALA A 248 -10.81 3.32 5.99
C ALA A 248 -11.74 4.28 6.74
N THR A 249 -12.36 5.25 6.04
CA THR A 249 -13.37 6.14 6.64
C THR A 249 -14.65 5.42 7.06
N GLU A 250 -14.93 4.24 6.52
CA GLU A 250 -16.14 3.45 6.78
C GLU A 250 -15.84 2.21 7.64
N PHE A 251 -14.58 1.99 8.01
CA PHE A 251 -14.10 0.76 8.62
C PHE A 251 -14.87 0.38 9.90
N ASP A 252 -15.12 1.32 10.80
CA ASP A 252 -15.84 1.04 12.06
C ASP A 252 -17.30 0.59 11.83
N ASN A 253 -17.95 1.10 10.79
CA ASN A 253 -19.30 0.68 10.41
C ASN A 253 -19.27 -0.70 9.74
N TRP A 254 -18.34 -0.90 8.80
CA TRP A 254 -18.12 -2.19 8.14
C TRP A 254 -17.87 -3.31 9.17
N LEU A 255 -17.02 -3.05 10.18
CA LEU A 255 -16.71 -4.01 11.23
C LEU A 255 -17.93 -4.33 12.11
N LYS A 256 -18.76 -3.32 12.44
CA LYS A 256 -20.01 -3.52 13.21
C LYS A 256 -21.03 -4.36 12.45
N GLU A 257 -21.15 -4.16 11.14
CA GLU A 257 -22.09 -4.92 10.29
C GLU A 257 -21.66 -6.38 10.16
N ARG A 258 -20.37 -6.64 10.08
CA ARG A 258 -19.83 -7.99 10.00
C ARG A 258 -19.96 -8.80 11.30
N ASN A 259 -19.97 -8.14 12.44
CA ASN A 259 -20.11 -8.79 13.75
C ASN A 259 -21.57 -9.00 14.21
N LYS A 260 -22.54 -8.68 13.35
CA LYS A 260 -23.97 -8.99 13.55
C LYS A 260 -24.31 -10.36 13.00
#